data_e69c9793b0257cfeec32bbe7328f20cd
#
_entry.id   e69c9793b0257cfeec32bbe7328f20cd
#
_cell.length_a   1.000
_cell.length_b   1.000
_cell.length_c   1.000
_cell.angle_alpha   90.00
_cell.angle_beta   90.00
_cell.angle_gamma   90.00
#
_symmetry.space_group_name_H-M   'P 1'
#
loop_
_entity.id
_entity.type
_entity.pdbx_description
1 polymer ?
#
loop_
_entity_poly.entity_id
_entity_poly.type
_entity_poly.pdbx_seq_one_letter_code
_entity_poly.pdbx_strand_id
1 'polypeptide(L)'
;MPTINQLVKSSRKIVRRKSKAIAMGRGFNSIQNRPIFYNSPFKRGVCTKVTTMTPRKPNSAIRKVARVRLTNGMEITAYIPGEGHKLQEHSVVIVRGGRVKDVGLRYTIVRGRLDAAGVEKRKQSRSLYGAKKAEAKK
;
A
#
# COMPACT_ATOMS: atom_id res chain seq x y z
N MET A 1 -5.85 -21.28 -29.97
CA MET A 1 -6.72 -20.15 -30.30
C MET A 1 -8.13 -20.66 -30.61
N PRO A 2 -9.17 -20.05 -30.05
CA PRO A 2 -10.53 -20.44 -30.39
C PRO A 2 -10.89 -20.02 -31.82
N THR A 3 -11.71 -20.84 -32.47
CA THR A 3 -12.19 -20.55 -33.81
C THR A 3 -13.37 -19.55 -33.76
N ILE A 4 -13.70 -18.98 -34.91
CA ILE A 4 -14.83 -18.06 -35.01
C ILE A 4 -16.13 -18.74 -34.56
N ASN A 5 -16.34 -20.00 -34.95
CA ASN A 5 -17.52 -20.76 -34.56
C ASN A 5 -17.60 -20.98 -33.04
N GLN A 6 -16.46 -21.20 -32.38
CA GLN A 6 -16.41 -21.34 -30.93
C GLN A 6 -16.76 -20.04 -30.22
N LEU A 7 -16.31 -18.90 -30.74
CA LEU A 7 -16.61 -17.59 -30.17
C LEU A 7 -18.08 -17.19 -30.37
N VAL A 8 -18.71 -17.61 -31.46
CA VAL A 8 -20.15 -17.37 -31.71
C VAL A 8 -21.00 -18.16 -30.70
N LYS A 9 -20.61 -19.40 -30.39
CA LYS A 9 -21.34 -20.25 -29.46
C LYS A 9 -21.13 -19.84 -28.00
N SER A 10 -19.91 -19.40 -27.63
CA SER A 10 -19.60 -18.96 -26.27
C SER A 10 -18.92 -17.61 -26.32
N SER A 11 -19.58 -16.57 -25.83
CA SER A 11 -19.00 -15.24 -25.74
C SER A 11 -17.87 -15.21 -24.71
N ARG A 12 -16.88 -14.36 -24.97
CA ARG A 12 -15.80 -14.14 -24.01
C ARG A 12 -16.35 -13.46 -22.77
N LYS A 13 -16.00 -14.01 -21.61
CA LYS A 13 -16.33 -13.41 -20.32
C LYS A 13 -15.21 -12.50 -19.88
N ILE A 14 -15.57 -11.31 -19.47
CA ILE A 14 -14.60 -10.38 -18.87
C ILE A 14 -14.32 -10.84 -17.46
N VAL A 15 -13.05 -11.18 -17.20
CA VAL A 15 -12.62 -11.57 -15.86
C VAL A 15 -12.36 -10.30 -15.06
N ARG A 16 -13.15 -10.08 -14.01
CA ARG A 16 -12.92 -8.96 -13.10
C ARG A 16 -11.74 -9.25 -12.20
N ARG A 17 -10.80 -8.33 -12.17
CA ARG A 17 -9.65 -8.42 -11.27
C ARG A 17 -10.08 -8.03 -9.87
N LYS A 18 -9.80 -8.89 -8.90
CA LYS A 18 -10.04 -8.61 -7.50
C LYS A 18 -8.77 -8.06 -6.86
N SER A 19 -8.95 -7.14 -5.93
CA SER A 19 -7.83 -6.61 -5.17
C SER A 19 -7.22 -7.70 -4.29
N LYS A 20 -5.89 -7.80 -4.31
CA LYS A 20 -5.15 -8.70 -3.42
C LYS A 20 -4.87 -8.06 -2.05
N ALA A 21 -5.20 -6.78 -1.89
CA ALA A 21 -5.03 -6.06 -0.63
C ALA A 21 -6.23 -6.32 0.29
N ILE A 22 -6.28 -7.48 0.88
CA ILE A 22 -7.43 -7.97 1.65
C ILE A 22 -7.76 -7.04 2.82
N ALA A 23 -6.74 -6.52 3.49
CA ALA A 23 -6.93 -5.67 4.67
C ALA A 23 -7.64 -4.35 4.35
N MET A 24 -7.60 -3.92 3.08
CA MET A 24 -8.28 -2.68 2.65
C MET A 24 -9.79 -2.85 2.52
N GLY A 25 -10.26 -4.06 2.29
CA GLY A 25 -11.68 -4.31 2.05
C GLY A 25 -12.44 -4.98 3.19
N ARG A 26 -11.81 -5.16 4.34
CA ARG A 26 -12.42 -5.85 5.47
C ARG A 26 -12.68 -4.93 6.65
N GLY A 27 -13.82 -5.11 7.28
CA GLY A 27 -14.16 -4.47 8.53
C GLY A 27 -14.99 -5.44 9.38
N PHE A 28 -15.40 -4.99 10.53
CA PHE A 28 -16.19 -5.81 11.43
C PHE A 28 -17.31 -4.97 12.07
N ASN A 29 -18.54 -5.47 11.99
CA ASN A 29 -19.67 -4.83 12.63
C ASN A 29 -19.81 -5.41 14.04
N SER A 30 -19.41 -4.64 15.04
CA SER A 30 -19.41 -5.07 16.44
C SER A 30 -20.83 -5.23 17.01
N ILE A 31 -21.79 -4.49 16.48
CA ILE A 31 -23.19 -4.58 16.95
C ILE A 31 -23.81 -5.90 16.51
N GLN A 32 -23.58 -6.31 15.25
CA GLN A 32 -24.10 -7.54 14.69
C GLN A 32 -23.12 -8.72 14.78
N ASN A 33 -21.90 -8.48 15.25
CA ASN A 33 -20.83 -9.48 15.32
C ASN A 33 -20.59 -10.20 13.99
N ARG A 34 -20.59 -9.43 12.90
CA ARG A 34 -20.38 -9.96 11.54
C ARG A 34 -19.23 -9.23 10.85
N PRO A 35 -18.42 -9.95 10.05
CA PRO A 35 -17.46 -9.27 9.19
C PRO A 35 -18.20 -8.49 8.10
N ILE A 36 -17.67 -7.31 7.77
CA ILE A 36 -18.19 -6.48 6.68
C ILE A 36 -17.13 -6.39 5.59
N PHE A 37 -17.61 -6.32 4.34
CA PHE A 37 -16.76 -6.12 3.18
C PHE A 37 -17.18 -4.84 2.48
N TYR A 38 -16.21 -3.98 2.20
CA TYR A 38 -16.45 -2.72 1.50
C TYR A 38 -15.20 -2.32 0.72
N ASN A 39 -15.38 -1.53 -0.31
CA ASN A 39 -14.26 -1.04 -1.11
C ASN A 39 -13.65 0.19 -0.45
N SER A 40 -12.35 0.13 -0.21
CA SER A 40 -11.62 1.25 0.37
C SER A 40 -10.22 1.27 -0.24
N PRO A 41 -9.84 2.37 -0.94
CA PRO A 41 -8.50 2.44 -1.52
C PRO A 41 -7.41 2.68 -0.47
N PHE A 42 -7.78 3.27 0.66
CA PHE A 42 -6.83 3.61 1.72
C PHE A 42 -7.37 3.22 3.08
N LYS A 43 -6.47 2.94 4.01
CA LYS A 43 -6.77 2.73 5.42
C LYS A 43 -5.78 3.49 6.28
N ARG A 44 -6.28 4.08 7.34
CA ARG A 44 -5.45 4.70 8.35
C ARG A 44 -4.99 3.64 9.34
N GLY A 45 -3.77 3.79 9.84
CA GLY A 45 -3.23 2.88 10.84
C GLY A 45 -2.15 3.51 11.68
N VAL A 46 -1.72 2.79 12.69
CA VAL A 46 -0.65 3.21 13.59
C VAL A 46 0.51 2.23 13.47
N CYS A 47 1.73 2.75 13.32
CA CYS A 47 2.92 1.92 13.24
C CYS A 47 3.19 1.27 14.60
N THR A 48 3.23 -0.05 14.65
CA THR A 48 3.59 -0.80 15.85
C THR A 48 5.08 -1.08 15.92
N LYS A 49 5.74 -1.20 14.77
CA LYS A 49 7.18 -1.44 14.68
C LYS A 49 7.70 -0.93 13.34
N VAL A 50 8.84 -0.30 13.34
CA VAL A 50 9.51 0.16 12.11
C VAL A 50 10.84 -0.58 12.01
N THR A 51 11.02 -1.33 10.91
CA THR A 51 12.20 -2.17 10.72
C THR A 51 12.68 -2.11 9.27
N THR A 52 13.60 -2.99 8.95
CA THR A 52 14.11 -3.16 7.59
C THR A 52 13.95 -4.61 7.16
N MET A 53 13.87 -4.83 5.85
CA MET A 53 13.83 -6.16 5.26
C MET A 53 14.79 -6.25 4.09
N THR A 54 15.34 -7.43 3.87
CA THR A 54 16.09 -7.72 2.65
C THR A 54 15.11 -8.22 1.58
N PRO A 55 15.30 -7.81 0.29
CA PRO A 55 14.46 -8.33 -0.78
C PRO A 55 14.83 -9.77 -1.12
N ARG A 56 13.98 -10.39 -1.92
CA ARG A 56 14.24 -11.74 -2.43
C ARG A 56 15.37 -11.73 -3.46
N LYS A 57 16.11 -12.84 -3.54
CA LYS A 57 17.08 -13.03 -4.62
C LYS A 57 16.40 -12.84 -5.98
N PRO A 58 17.06 -12.25 -6.98
CA PRO A 58 18.49 -11.89 -7.05
C PRO A 58 18.80 -10.49 -6.51
N ASN A 59 17.84 -9.77 -5.95
CA ASN A 59 18.05 -8.41 -5.47
C ASN A 59 18.67 -8.40 -4.08
N SER A 60 19.44 -7.35 -3.80
CA SER A 60 20.06 -7.14 -2.50
C SER A 60 19.99 -5.66 -2.13
N ALA A 61 19.45 -5.36 -0.98
CA ALA A 61 19.36 -4.00 -0.45
C ALA A 61 18.78 -4.06 0.97
N ILE A 62 18.70 -2.92 1.62
CA ILE A 62 17.97 -2.80 2.88
C ILE A 62 16.71 -1.99 2.60
N ARG A 63 15.56 -2.63 2.64
CA ARG A 63 14.27 -1.98 2.40
C ARG A 63 13.61 -1.61 3.72
N LYS A 64 13.11 -0.38 3.80
CA LYS A 64 12.42 0.11 5.00
C LYS A 64 10.98 -0.36 4.98
N VAL A 65 10.54 -0.92 6.09
CA VAL A 65 9.16 -1.42 6.24
C VAL A 65 8.63 -1.05 7.62
N ALA A 66 7.32 -1.02 7.76
CA ALA A 66 6.67 -0.77 9.03
C ALA A 66 5.55 -1.78 9.23
N ARG A 67 5.43 -2.27 10.44
CA ARG A 67 4.28 -3.06 10.83
C ARG A 67 3.20 -2.11 11.32
N VAL A 68 2.03 -2.14 10.69
CA VAL A 68 0.97 -1.18 10.92
C VAL A 68 -0.30 -1.89 11.37
N ARG A 69 -0.90 -1.40 12.44
CA ARG A 69 -2.22 -1.84 12.90
C ARG A 69 -3.26 -0.89 12.32
N LEU A 70 -4.12 -1.42 11.47
CA LEU A 70 -5.15 -0.63 10.80
C LEU A 70 -6.35 -0.36 11.72
N THR A 71 -7.17 0.62 11.33
CA THR A 71 -8.38 0.99 12.09
C THR A 71 -9.41 -0.14 12.15
N ASN A 72 -9.35 -1.09 11.21
CA ASN A 72 -10.22 -2.28 11.23
C ASN A 72 -9.69 -3.41 12.13
N GLY A 73 -8.60 -3.20 12.85
CA GLY A 73 -8.01 -4.17 13.76
C GLY A 73 -6.99 -5.12 13.14
N MET A 74 -6.81 -5.09 11.82
CA MET A 74 -5.84 -5.96 11.15
C MET A 74 -4.43 -5.38 11.23
N GLU A 75 -3.45 -6.24 11.48
CA GLU A 75 -2.04 -5.85 11.40
C GLU A 75 -1.45 -6.27 10.06
N ILE A 76 -0.74 -5.36 9.43
CA ILE A 76 -0.09 -5.61 8.15
C ILE A 76 1.34 -5.10 8.18
N THR A 77 2.17 -5.61 7.26
CA THR A 77 3.50 -5.06 7.01
C THR A 77 3.44 -4.24 5.73
N ALA A 78 3.80 -2.97 5.82
CA ALA A 78 3.74 -2.03 4.70
C ALA A 78 5.13 -1.52 4.36
N TYR A 79 5.35 -1.32 3.05
CA TYR A 79 6.59 -0.77 2.52
C TYR A 79 6.61 0.76 2.67
N ILE A 80 7.74 1.31 3.08
CA ILE A 80 7.93 2.76 3.17
C ILE A 80 8.70 3.20 1.92
N PRO A 81 8.03 3.88 0.95
CA PRO A 81 8.70 4.27 -0.29
C PRO A 81 9.58 5.50 -0.12
N GLY A 82 10.55 5.64 -1.01
CA GLY A 82 11.43 6.79 -1.09
C GLY A 82 12.67 6.67 -0.22
N GLU A 83 13.51 7.70 -0.28
CA GLU A 83 14.77 7.76 0.47
C GLU A 83 14.54 8.40 1.82
N GLY A 84 14.79 7.64 2.87
CA GLY A 84 14.70 8.14 4.25
C GLY A 84 13.27 8.35 4.73
N HIS A 85 13.08 8.29 6.02
CA HIS A 85 11.80 8.56 6.66
C HIS A 85 12.02 8.95 8.11
N LYS A 86 10.98 9.54 8.71
CA LYS A 86 10.98 9.91 10.13
C LYS A 86 9.95 9.12 10.94
N LEU A 87 9.48 8.02 10.39
CA LEU A 87 8.49 7.17 11.07
C LEU A 87 9.10 6.45 12.24
N GLN A 88 8.35 6.37 13.31
CA GLN A 88 8.72 5.66 14.54
C GLN A 88 7.51 4.89 15.04
N GLU A 89 7.72 4.15 16.11
CA GLU A 89 6.63 3.48 16.81
C GLU A 89 5.55 4.50 17.20
N HIS A 90 4.29 4.13 17.03
CA HIS A 90 3.10 4.97 17.27
C HIS A 90 2.86 6.09 16.26
N SER A 91 3.62 6.15 15.17
CA SER A 91 3.32 7.08 14.07
C SER A 91 2.02 6.71 13.38
N VAL A 92 1.19 7.70 13.08
CA VAL A 92 -0.07 7.49 12.34
C VAL A 92 0.19 7.64 10.86
N VAL A 93 -0.24 6.65 10.08
CA VAL A 93 0.03 6.62 8.64
C VAL A 93 -1.21 6.22 7.86
N ILE A 94 -1.20 6.52 6.56
CA ILE A 94 -2.21 6.01 5.62
C ILE A 94 -1.54 4.93 4.77
N VAL A 95 -2.22 3.79 4.65
CA VAL A 95 -1.74 2.64 3.90
C VAL A 95 -2.62 2.45 2.67
N ARG A 96 -2.00 2.15 1.54
CA ARG A 96 -2.69 1.82 0.29
C ARG A 96 -2.33 0.41 -0.16
N GLY A 97 -3.16 -0.16 -1.03
CA GLY A 97 -2.78 -1.35 -1.76
C GLY A 97 -1.68 -1.00 -2.77
N GLY A 98 -0.80 -1.91 -3.01
CA GLY A 98 0.32 -1.71 -3.92
C GLY A 98 1.41 -2.70 -3.58
N ARG A 99 1.44 -3.79 -4.32
CA ARG A 99 2.40 -4.87 -4.06
C ARG A 99 3.80 -4.45 -4.46
N VAL A 100 4.75 -4.65 -3.57
CA VAL A 100 6.18 -4.53 -3.85
C VAL A 100 6.74 -5.93 -3.98
N LYS A 101 7.06 -6.33 -5.21
CA LYS A 101 7.49 -7.70 -5.53
C LYS A 101 8.79 -8.08 -4.84
N ASP A 102 9.74 -7.14 -4.72
CA ASP A 102 11.05 -7.39 -4.12
C ASP A 102 10.97 -8.00 -2.72
N VAL A 103 10.11 -7.44 -1.90
CA VAL A 103 9.96 -7.86 -0.50
C VAL A 103 8.66 -8.64 -0.26
N GLY A 104 7.85 -8.84 -1.29
CA GLY A 104 6.61 -9.61 -1.20
C GLY A 104 5.53 -8.96 -0.36
N LEU A 105 5.57 -7.67 -0.16
CA LEU A 105 4.56 -6.94 0.60
C LEU A 105 3.41 -6.50 -0.30
N ARG A 106 2.19 -6.55 0.23
CA ARG A 106 0.96 -6.18 -0.49
C ARG A 106 0.53 -4.75 -0.24
N TYR A 107 1.17 -4.05 0.68
CA TYR A 107 0.74 -2.74 1.15
C TYR A 107 1.89 -1.76 1.12
N THR A 108 1.58 -0.49 0.92
CA THR A 108 2.56 0.59 0.84
C THR A 108 2.04 1.79 1.63
N ILE A 109 2.92 2.46 2.36
CA ILE A 109 2.58 3.67 3.09
C ILE A 109 2.55 4.86 2.14
N VAL A 110 1.53 5.72 2.29
CA VAL A 110 1.40 6.95 1.49
C VAL A 110 2.26 8.05 2.12
N ARG A 111 3.23 8.56 1.35
CA ARG A 111 4.10 9.65 1.80
C ARG A 111 3.38 11.00 1.66
N GLY A 112 3.73 11.92 2.54
CA GLY A 112 3.20 13.29 2.50
C GLY A 112 1.87 13.48 3.23
N ARG A 113 1.43 12.49 3.98
CA ARG A 113 0.20 12.55 4.78
C ARG A 113 0.44 12.08 6.21
N LEU A 114 -0.25 12.70 7.14
CA LEU A 114 -0.14 12.37 8.57
C LEU A 114 1.33 12.41 9.02
N ASP A 115 1.81 11.40 9.72
CA ASP A 115 3.18 11.36 10.22
C ASP A 115 4.21 10.92 9.18
N ALA A 116 3.78 10.46 8.01
CA ALA A 116 4.68 10.08 6.91
C ALA A 116 4.96 11.31 6.04
N ALA A 117 5.98 12.06 6.37
CA ALA A 117 6.38 13.23 5.60
C ALA A 117 6.86 12.85 4.20
N GLY A 118 6.78 13.79 3.25
CA GLY A 118 7.28 13.57 1.89
C GLY A 118 8.79 13.40 1.86
N VAL A 119 9.31 12.89 0.77
CA VAL A 119 10.75 12.71 0.59
C VAL A 119 11.42 14.06 0.41
N GLU A 120 12.39 14.36 1.26
CA GLU A 120 13.11 15.63 1.23
C GLU A 120 13.97 15.74 -0.03
N LYS A 121 14.10 16.96 -0.56
CA LYS A 121 14.96 17.29 -1.70
C LYS A 121 14.63 16.56 -3.00
N ARG A 122 13.46 15.94 -3.09
CA ARG A 122 13.08 15.25 -4.30
C ARG A 122 12.50 16.25 -5.32
N LYS A 123 13.03 16.23 -6.53
CA LYS A 123 12.64 17.18 -7.60
C LYS A 123 11.83 16.52 -8.72
N GLN A 124 12.01 15.23 -8.95
CA GLN A 124 11.32 14.47 -10.00
C GLN A 124 10.31 13.50 -9.39
N SER A 125 9.20 13.29 -10.08
CA SER A 125 8.13 12.39 -9.63
C SER A 125 7.67 12.69 -8.20
N ARG A 126 7.53 13.96 -7.88
CA ARG A 126 7.24 14.42 -6.51
C ARG A 126 5.93 13.88 -5.96
N SER A 127 4.92 13.75 -6.79
CA SER A 127 3.61 13.26 -6.35
C SER A 127 3.64 11.82 -5.85
N LEU A 128 4.55 10.99 -6.40
CA LEU A 128 4.70 9.60 -5.95
C LEU A 128 5.27 9.50 -4.53
N TYR A 129 6.00 10.51 -4.10
CA TYR A 129 6.69 10.51 -2.80
C TYR A 129 6.22 11.63 -1.87
N GLY A 130 5.12 12.27 -2.19
CA GLY A 130 4.53 13.30 -1.35
C GLY A 130 5.38 14.53 -1.19
N ALA A 131 6.29 14.82 -2.13
CA ALA A 131 7.16 15.98 -2.05
C ALA A 131 6.49 17.21 -2.67
N LYS A 132 6.58 18.34 -1.99
CA LYS A 132 6.08 19.61 -2.50
C LYS A 132 7.05 20.21 -3.52
N LYS A 133 6.52 21.04 -4.41
CA LYS A 133 7.36 21.79 -5.35
C LYS A 133 8.29 22.71 -4.60
N ALA A 134 9.57 22.72 -5.00
CA ALA A 134 10.52 23.64 -4.41
C ALA A 134 10.12 25.09 -4.72
N GLU A 135 10.07 25.93 -3.69
CA GLU A 135 9.78 27.34 -3.87
C GLU A 135 10.95 28.01 -4.61
N ALA A 136 10.60 28.84 -5.60
CA ALA A 136 11.62 29.67 -6.24
C ALA A 136 12.10 30.69 -5.23
N LYS A 137 13.40 30.77 -5.02
CA LYS A 137 13.98 31.82 -4.17
C LYS A 137 13.70 33.17 -4.79
N LYS A 138 13.03 34.01 -4.06
CA LYS A 138 12.84 35.40 -4.45
C LYS A 138 14.09 36.20 -4.14
#